data_135dca77fcd77049a91d7908b85b4683
#
_entry.id   135dca77fcd77049a91d7908b85b4683
#
_cell.length_a   1.000
_cell.length_b   1.000
_cell.length_c   1.000
_cell.angle_alpha   90.00
_cell.angle_beta   90.00
_cell.angle_gamma   90.00
#
_symmetry.space_group_name_H-M   'P 1'
#
loop_
_entity.id
_entity.type
_entity.pdbx_description
1 polymer ?
#
loop_
_entity_poly.entity_id
_entity_poly.type
_entity_poly.pdbx_seq_one_letter_code
_entity_poly.pdbx_strand_id
1 'polypeptide(L)'
;MSCSLHSAYLLQNPQYRLDVERRKDGSTIKPSWLKVKFPSSPLFHFTTEMVRDLQLNTVCEEARCPNRWECWSRGTATIMIAGKQCTRACKFCAVTTARPEPLKADEPQRVAEAAVRMGLRHIVITMVARDDLPDGAAGHVARTIQAVRQVCPDIVIEVLVSDFQGRLRDVETIVDAKPDIYNHNLETVRRLTPVVRHRATYDRSLMVLAHVKTVAPKMITKSGIMLGLGETGDEIRIALHDIRSVGCEIVTLGQYLQPSSQLLPVKSWVTPEEFDAWKQYAESIGFRYVASGPLVRSSYYADAVSISDLRVTSDLT
;
A
#
# COMPACT_ATOMS: atom_id res chain seq x y z
N MET A 1 -18.77 12.50 24.32
CA MET A 1 -19.72 12.95 23.29
C MET A 1 -19.28 14.16 22.45
N SER A 2 -18.35 15.04 22.90
CA SER A 2 -17.96 16.24 22.12
C SER A 2 -16.97 15.95 20.96
N CYS A 3 -16.20 14.88 21.02
CA CYS A 3 -15.19 14.55 19.99
C CYS A 3 -15.80 14.06 18.65
N SER A 4 -16.95 13.36 18.70
CA SER A 4 -17.62 12.82 17.50
C SER A 4 -18.28 13.90 16.63
N LEU A 5 -18.78 14.98 17.23
CA LEU A 5 -19.41 16.09 16.49
C LEU A 5 -18.36 16.93 15.75
N HIS A 6 -17.20 17.14 16.34
CA HIS A 6 -16.10 17.88 15.71
C HIS A 6 -15.54 17.14 14.49
N SER A 7 -15.32 15.82 14.59
CA SER A 7 -14.87 15.00 13.47
C SER A 7 -15.89 14.96 12.32
N ALA A 8 -17.18 14.84 12.62
CA ALA A 8 -18.24 14.89 11.62
C ALA A 8 -18.29 16.25 10.90
N TYR A 9 -18.09 17.35 11.64
CA TYR A 9 -18.03 18.70 11.09
C TYR A 9 -16.83 18.88 10.16
N LEU A 10 -15.64 18.39 10.52
CA LEU A 10 -14.43 18.44 9.70
C LEU A 10 -14.62 17.74 8.35
N LEU A 11 -15.27 16.57 8.34
CA LEU A 11 -15.49 15.78 7.14
C LEU A 11 -16.58 16.35 6.19
N GLN A 12 -17.38 17.29 6.65
CA GLN A 12 -18.41 17.95 5.84
C GLN A 12 -17.96 19.29 5.24
N ASN A 13 -16.87 19.86 5.78
CA ASN A 13 -16.39 21.18 5.38
C ASN A 13 -15.08 21.10 4.60
N PRO A 14 -15.09 21.38 3.28
CA PRO A 14 -13.89 21.33 2.43
C PRO A 14 -12.82 22.38 2.77
N GLN A 15 -13.11 23.32 3.68
CA GLN A 15 -12.17 24.37 4.10
C GLN A 15 -10.91 23.88 4.81
N TYR A 16 -10.85 22.59 5.20
CA TYR A 16 -9.66 21.96 5.79
C TYR A 16 -8.70 21.38 4.73
N ARG A 17 -9.05 21.50 3.45
CA ARG A 17 -8.15 21.18 2.34
C ARG A 17 -7.54 22.46 1.82
N LEU A 18 -6.22 22.50 1.80
CA LEU A 18 -5.52 23.64 1.25
C LEU A 18 -5.41 23.54 -0.27
N ASP A 19 -5.59 24.66 -0.92
CA ASP A 19 -5.33 24.79 -2.36
C ASP A 19 -3.84 24.54 -2.64
N VAL A 20 -3.61 24.04 -3.85
CA VAL A 20 -2.26 23.72 -4.31
C VAL A 20 -1.64 24.96 -4.94
N GLU A 21 -0.82 25.65 -4.17
CA GLU A 21 0.00 26.75 -4.68
C GLU A 21 1.17 26.22 -5.53
N ARG A 22 1.50 26.99 -6.58
CA ARG A 22 2.62 26.67 -7.47
C ARG A 22 3.62 27.82 -7.51
N ARG A 23 4.90 27.46 -7.60
CA ARG A 23 5.97 28.43 -7.89
C ARG A 23 5.91 28.88 -9.34
N LYS A 24 6.67 29.91 -9.67
CA LYS A 24 6.78 30.43 -11.04
C LYS A 24 7.30 29.39 -12.06
N ASP A 25 8.08 28.42 -11.59
CA ASP A 25 8.59 27.29 -12.39
C ASP A 25 7.57 26.13 -12.54
N GLY A 26 6.34 26.31 -12.02
CA GLY A 26 5.28 25.31 -12.08
C GLY A 26 5.37 24.24 -10.98
N SER A 27 6.42 24.21 -10.18
CA SER A 27 6.55 23.26 -9.07
C SER A 27 5.56 23.56 -7.95
N THR A 28 5.06 22.52 -7.29
CA THR A 28 4.10 22.62 -6.20
C THR A 28 4.77 23.04 -4.90
N ILE A 29 4.16 23.97 -4.16
CA ILE A 29 4.57 24.31 -2.80
C ILE A 29 3.93 23.29 -1.85
N LYS A 30 4.79 22.51 -1.17
CA LYS A 30 4.33 21.53 -0.18
C LYS A 30 4.15 22.20 1.17
N PRO A 31 3.03 21.93 1.88
CA PRO A 31 2.85 22.37 3.27
C PRO A 31 3.96 21.87 4.20
N SER A 32 4.08 22.53 5.36
CA SER A 32 5.14 22.24 6.33
C SER A 32 5.11 20.80 6.86
N TRP A 33 3.94 20.21 7.03
CA TRP A 33 3.76 18.83 7.52
C TRP A 33 4.14 17.74 6.51
N LEU A 34 4.38 18.10 5.25
CA LEU A 34 4.91 17.19 4.21
C LEU A 34 6.43 17.28 4.03
N LYS A 35 7.12 18.01 4.91
CA LYS A 35 8.59 18.06 4.91
C LYS A 35 9.13 16.83 5.60
N VAL A 36 9.96 16.08 4.90
CA VAL A 36 10.63 14.88 5.42
C VAL A 36 12.01 15.27 5.92
N LYS A 37 12.37 14.80 7.11
CA LYS A 37 13.76 14.88 7.60
C LYS A 37 14.60 13.81 6.90
N PHE A 38 15.84 14.10 6.62
CA PHE A 38 16.80 13.16 6.05
C PHE A 38 17.72 12.64 7.18
N PRO A 39 17.33 11.61 7.94
CA PRO A 39 18.21 11.03 8.93
C PRO A 39 19.34 10.29 8.21
N SER A 40 20.57 10.55 8.62
CA SER A 40 21.71 9.69 8.29
C SER A 40 21.88 8.70 9.44
N SER A 41 21.80 7.39 9.15
CA SER A 41 22.04 6.35 10.14
C SER A 41 22.85 5.20 9.54
N PRO A 42 23.64 4.48 10.35
CA PRO A 42 24.34 3.28 9.87
C PRO A 42 23.38 2.27 9.25
N LEU A 43 22.16 2.16 9.78
CA LEU A 43 21.15 1.23 9.31
C LEU A 43 20.60 1.60 7.92
N PHE A 44 20.57 2.89 7.57
CA PHE A 44 20.23 3.31 6.21
C PHE A 44 21.26 2.81 5.19
N HIS A 45 22.56 2.95 5.51
CA HIS A 45 23.63 2.45 4.63
C HIS A 45 23.60 0.94 4.51
N PHE A 46 23.44 0.24 5.63
CA PHE A 46 23.29 -1.21 5.65
C PHE A 46 22.12 -1.68 4.76
N THR A 47 20.93 -1.05 4.89
CA THR A 47 19.76 -1.39 4.07
C THR A 47 20.03 -1.12 2.58
N THR A 48 20.70 0.01 2.27
CA THR A 48 21.07 0.36 0.89
C THR A 48 22.01 -0.67 0.27
N GLU A 49 23.05 -1.07 1.00
CA GLU A 49 24.02 -2.08 0.54
C GLU A 49 23.33 -3.43 0.35
N MET A 50 22.49 -3.85 1.29
CA MET A 50 21.73 -5.08 1.23
C MET A 50 20.85 -5.18 -0.03
N VAL A 51 20.07 -4.12 -0.31
CA VAL A 51 19.19 -4.04 -1.49
C VAL A 51 20.03 -4.16 -2.77
N ARG A 52 21.20 -3.51 -2.82
CA ARG A 52 22.08 -3.54 -3.97
C ARG A 52 22.77 -4.90 -4.14
N ASP A 53 23.37 -5.43 -3.08
CA ASP A 53 24.15 -6.69 -3.13
C ASP A 53 23.26 -7.87 -3.53
N LEU A 54 22.03 -7.91 -3.02
CA LEU A 54 21.04 -8.92 -3.39
C LEU A 54 20.29 -8.58 -4.68
N GLN A 55 20.64 -7.50 -5.38
CA GLN A 55 19.98 -7.07 -6.61
C GLN A 55 18.46 -7.05 -6.50
N LEU A 56 17.94 -6.56 -5.37
CA LEU A 56 16.52 -6.45 -5.11
C LEU A 56 15.98 -5.11 -5.64
N ASN A 57 14.72 -5.10 -6.04
CA ASN A 57 14.00 -3.88 -6.31
C ASN A 57 13.16 -3.50 -5.10
N THR A 58 12.98 -2.21 -4.87
CA THR A 58 12.12 -1.71 -3.79
C THR A 58 11.13 -0.68 -4.32
N VAL A 59 9.90 -0.71 -3.81
CA VAL A 59 8.94 0.36 -4.09
C VAL A 59 9.41 1.69 -3.50
N CYS A 60 10.28 1.64 -2.49
CA CYS A 60 10.85 2.83 -1.88
C CYS A 60 11.67 3.66 -2.87
N GLU A 61 12.38 3.00 -3.80
CA GLU A 61 13.15 3.64 -4.87
C GLU A 61 12.31 3.86 -6.12
N GLU A 62 11.72 2.80 -6.66
CA GLU A 62 11.00 2.84 -7.94
C GLU A 62 9.77 3.76 -7.91
N ALA A 63 9.04 3.82 -6.79
CA ALA A 63 7.92 4.73 -6.60
C ALA A 63 8.31 6.09 -6.01
N ARG A 64 9.61 6.38 -5.82
CA ARG A 64 10.14 7.63 -5.25
C ARG A 64 9.48 7.97 -3.92
N CYS A 65 9.41 6.98 -3.02
CA CYS A 65 8.73 7.11 -1.74
C CYS A 65 9.42 8.16 -0.86
N PRO A 66 8.68 9.15 -0.31
CA PRO A 66 9.27 10.18 0.55
C PRO A 66 9.78 9.60 1.87
N ASN A 67 9.24 8.46 2.32
CA ASN A 67 9.58 7.84 3.60
C ASN A 67 10.81 6.94 3.53
N ARG A 68 11.46 6.79 2.34
CA ARG A 68 12.60 5.88 2.17
C ARG A 68 13.67 6.10 3.23
N TRP A 69 14.02 7.36 3.49
CA TRP A 69 15.06 7.72 4.46
C TRP A 69 14.73 7.26 5.88
N GLU A 70 13.50 7.44 6.30
CA GLU A 70 13.03 7.03 7.62
C GLU A 70 12.93 5.50 7.72
N CYS A 71 12.25 4.86 6.79
CA CYS A 71 12.06 3.40 6.78
C CYS A 71 13.40 2.66 6.75
N TRP A 72 14.32 3.06 5.87
CA TRP A 72 15.62 2.42 5.75
C TRP A 72 16.53 2.69 6.95
N SER A 73 16.38 3.85 7.61
CA SER A 73 17.05 4.14 8.88
C SER A 73 16.51 3.30 10.05
N ARG A 74 15.36 2.65 9.88
CA ARG A 74 14.77 1.67 10.80
C ARG A 74 15.03 0.22 10.39
N GLY A 75 15.78 0.01 9.30
CA GLY A 75 16.04 -1.32 8.75
C GLY A 75 14.83 -1.95 8.07
N THR A 76 13.85 -1.15 7.60
CA THR A 76 12.67 -1.66 6.91
C THR A 76 12.65 -1.21 5.45
N ALA A 77 12.34 -2.14 4.54
CA ALA A 77 12.15 -1.86 3.12
C ALA A 77 10.96 -2.67 2.60
N THR A 78 10.25 -2.11 1.63
CA THR A 78 9.19 -2.84 0.91
C THR A 78 9.80 -3.42 -0.36
N ILE A 79 9.96 -4.74 -0.38
CA ILE A 79 10.58 -5.45 -1.50
C ILE A 79 9.58 -5.55 -2.65
N MET A 80 10.02 -5.15 -3.84
CA MET A 80 9.22 -5.22 -5.07
C MET A 80 9.76 -6.32 -5.95
N ILE A 81 8.96 -7.34 -6.20
CA ILE A 81 9.31 -8.52 -6.98
C ILE A 81 8.65 -8.53 -8.36
N ALA A 82 8.97 -9.56 -9.13
CA ALA A 82 8.55 -9.75 -10.52
C ALA A 82 9.12 -8.70 -11.49
N GLY A 83 10.27 -8.10 -11.11
CA GLY A 83 10.98 -7.10 -11.90
C GLY A 83 10.66 -5.67 -11.50
N LYS A 84 11.17 -4.70 -12.27
CA LYS A 84 11.01 -3.26 -12.03
C LYS A 84 10.18 -2.54 -13.10
N GLN A 85 9.65 -3.28 -14.07
CA GLN A 85 8.84 -2.75 -15.17
C GLN A 85 7.42 -3.27 -15.05
N CYS A 86 6.44 -2.35 -15.05
CA CYS A 86 5.03 -2.68 -14.91
C CYS A 86 4.34 -2.68 -16.28
N THR A 87 3.41 -3.61 -16.51
CA THR A 87 2.57 -3.63 -17.71
C THR A 87 1.46 -2.56 -17.69
N ARG A 88 1.28 -1.87 -16.55
CA ARG A 88 0.23 -0.86 -16.35
C ARG A 88 0.80 0.53 -16.13
N ALA A 89 0.17 1.54 -16.73
CA ALA A 89 0.55 2.95 -16.63
C ALA A 89 -0.40 3.72 -15.69
N CYS A 90 -0.45 3.34 -14.42
CA CYS A 90 -1.26 4.06 -13.43
C CYS A 90 -0.75 5.50 -13.29
N LYS A 91 -1.66 6.48 -13.42
CA LYS A 91 -1.29 7.91 -13.48
C LYS A 91 -0.79 8.52 -12.16
N PHE A 92 -0.79 7.74 -11.07
CA PHE A 92 -0.22 8.15 -9.78
C PHE A 92 1.15 7.54 -9.50
N CYS A 93 1.58 6.53 -10.26
CA CYS A 93 2.70 5.66 -9.95
C CYS A 93 3.94 6.05 -10.77
N ALA A 94 5.10 6.12 -10.10
CA ALA A 94 6.38 6.42 -10.75
C ALA A 94 7.11 5.18 -11.30
N VAL A 95 6.60 3.97 -11.01
CA VAL A 95 7.20 2.73 -11.54
C VAL A 95 7.17 2.75 -13.07
N THR A 96 8.28 2.41 -13.68
CA THR A 96 8.44 2.43 -15.14
C THR A 96 7.45 1.49 -15.82
N THR A 97 6.69 2.04 -16.77
CA THR A 97 5.83 1.24 -17.66
C THR A 97 6.62 0.84 -18.90
N ALA A 98 6.83 -0.46 -19.09
CA ALA A 98 7.50 -1.02 -20.25
C ALA A 98 7.16 -2.52 -20.39
N ARG A 99 7.64 -3.15 -21.46
CA ARG A 99 7.62 -4.61 -21.55
C ARG A 99 8.58 -5.19 -20.50
N PRO A 100 8.08 -5.97 -19.52
CA PRO A 100 8.92 -6.48 -18.45
C PRO A 100 9.91 -7.55 -18.94
N GLU A 101 11.03 -7.62 -18.23
CA GLU A 101 11.97 -8.73 -18.38
C GLU A 101 11.36 -10.05 -17.87
N PRO A 102 11.90 -11.21 -18.31
CA PRO A 102 11.53 -12.50 -17.74
C PRO A 102 11.72 -12.52 -16.21
N LEU A 103 10.88 -13.30 -15.52
CA LEU A 103 11.03 -13.51 -14.08
C LEU A 103 12.38 -14.16 -13.77
N LYS A 104 13.08 -13.65 -12.76
CA LYS A 104 14.33 -14.24 -12.28
C LYS A 104 14.00 -15.38 -11.31
N ALA A 105 14.40 -16.60 -11.64
CA ALA A 105 14.08 -17.79 -10.86
C ALA A 105 14.66 -17.76 -9.44
N ASP A 106 15.76 -17.06 -9.22
CA ASP A 106 16.49 -16.89 -7.96
C ASP A 106 15.96 -15.75 -7.08
N GLU A 107 15.04 -14.90 -7.59
CA GLU A 107 14.50 -13.75 -6.85
C GLU A 107 13.84 -14.15 -5.52
N PRO A 108 13.04 -15.25 -5.41
CA PRO A 108 12.48 -15.70 -4.15
C PRO A 108 13.54 -15.97 -3.07
N GLN A 109 14.65 -16.62 -3.43
CA GLN A 109 15.74 -16.94 -2.50
C GLN A 109 16.48 -15.67 -2.05
N ARG A 110 16.70 -14.72 -2.96
CA ARG A 110 17.34 -13.43 -2.61
C ARG A 110 16.48 -12.60 -1.67
N VAL A 111 15.14 -12.63 -1.84
CA VAL A 111 14.21 -12.00 -0.90
C VAL A 111 14.25 -12.68 0.47
N ALA A 112 14.28 -14.01 0.51
CA ALA A 112 14.41 -14.78 1.73
C ALA A 112 15.75 -14.50 2.45
N GLU A 113 16.86 -14.40 1.72
CA GLU A 113 18.15 -14.00 2.26
C GLU A 113 18.12 -12.59 2.86
N ALA A 114 17.47 -11.63 2.17
CA ALA A 114 17.31 -10.28 2.70
C ALA A 114 16.54 -10.28 4.04
N ALA A 115 15.46 -11.06 4.15
CA ALA A 115 14.69 -11.16 5.39
C ALA A 115 15.54 -11.64 6.57
N VAL A 116 16.39 -12.65 6.34
CA VAL A 116 17.34 -13.17 7.36
C VAL A 116 18.40 -12.13 7.70
N ARG A 117 19.12 -11.60 6.70
CA ARG A 117 20.26 -10.68 6.91
C ARG A 117 19.83 -9.37 7.57
N MET A 118 18.62 -8.89 7.30
CA MET A 118 18.04 -7.68 7.91
C MET A 118 17.37 -7.97 9.26
N GLY A 119 17.24 -9.23 9.68
CA GLY A 119 16.57 -9.61 10.92
C GLY A 119 15.11 -9.14 10.97
N LEU A 120 14.39 -9.23 9.85
CA LEU A 120 13.03 -8.72 9.77
C LEU A 120 12.07 -9.56 10.61
N ARG A 121 11.19 -8.88 11.33
CA ARG A 121 10.02 -9.48 12.00
C ARG A 121 8.75 -9.33 11.17
N HIS A 122 8.73 -8.39 10.25
CA HIS A 122 7.65 -8.14 9.32
C HIS A 122 8.26 -7.78 7.95
N ILE A 123 7.84 -8.47 6.91
CA ILE A 123 8.23 -8.17 5.52
C ILE A 123 7.02 -7.80 4.69
N VAL A 124 7.13 -6.72 3.92
CA VAL A 124 6.14 -6.37 2.89
C VAL A 124 6.71 -6.71 1.52
N ILE A 125 6.06 -7.65 0.85
CA ILE A 125 6.38 -8.07 -0.51
C ILE A 125 5.35 -7.47 -1.45
N THR A 126 5.77 -6.62 -2.36
CA THR A 126 4.89 -6.08 -3.40
C THR A 126 5.37 -6.50 -4.78
N MET A 127 4.58 -6.24 -5.81
CA MET A 127 4.91 -6.62 -7.17
C MET A 127 4.52 -5.54 -8.18
N VAL A 128 5.16 -5.54 -9.33
CA VAL A 128 4.64 -4.87 -10.53
C VAL A 128 3.53 -5.72 -11.14
N ALA A 129 2.56 -5.09 -11.82
CA ALA A 129 1.59 -5.87 -12.59
C ALA A 129 2.28 -6.54 -13.79
N ARG A 130 1.99 -7.83 -13.96
CA ARG A 130 2.53 -8.71 -15.01
C ARG A 130 1.39 -9.28 -15.85
N ASP A 131 0.61 -8.36 -16.46
CA ASP A 131 -0.50 -8.75 -17.36
C ASP A 131 -0.02 -9.49 -18.61
N ASP A 132 1.28 -9.52 -18.84
CA ASP A 132 1.99 -10.27 -19.89
C ASP A 132 2.14 -11.77 -19.57
N LEU A 133 1.95 -12.17 -18.30
CA LEU A 133 2.05 -13.56 -17.86
C LEU A 133 0.67 -14.20 -17.68
N PRO A 134 0.52 -15.50 -17.98
CA PRO A 134 -0.77 -16.19 -17.86
C PRO A 134 -1.38 -16.13 -16.46
N ASP A 135 -0.53 -16.20 -15.41
CA ASP A 135 -0.91 -16.15 -13.99
C ASP A 135 -0.67 -14.77 -13.35
N GLY A 136 -0.30 -13.75 -14.14
CA GLY A 136 0.03 -12.44 -13.59
C GLY A 136 1.17 -12.43 -12.58
N ALA A 137 2.05 -13.45 -12.60
CA ALA A 137 3.12 -13.76 -11.64
C ALA A 137 2.64 -14.23 -10.25
N ALA A 138 1.41 -14.73 -10.10
CA ALA A 138 0.91 -15.24 -8.83
C ALA A 138 1.78 -16.39 -8.28
N GLY A 139 2.17 -17.33 -9.13
CA GLY A 139 3.08 -18.42 -8.76
C GLY A 139 4.47 -17.93 -8.30
N HIS A 140 4.96 -16.81 -8.83
CA HIS A 140 6.21 -16.22 -8.40
C HIS A 140 6.10 -15.58 -7.00
N VAL A 141 5.01 -14.89 -6.74
CA VAL A 141 4.69 -14.35 -5.39
C VAL A 141 4.58 -15.49 -4.39
N ALA A 142 3.84 -16.56 -4.71
CA ALA A 142 3.68 -17.72 -3.86
C ALA A 142 5.02 -18.38 -3.49
N ARG A 143 5.91 -18.58 -4.49
CA ARG A 143 7.27 -19.09 -4.23
C ARG A 143 8.08 -18.16 -3.34
N THR A 144 7.92 -16.85 -3.48
CA THR A 144 8.63 -15.88 -2.63
C THR A 144 8.13 -15.96 -1.18
N ILE A 145 6.82 -16.06 -0.95
CA ILE A 145 6.24 -16.27 0.40
C ILE A 145 6.81 -17.55 1.01
N GLN A 146 6.80 -18.66 0.26
CA GLN A 146 7.29 -19.95 0.71
C GLN A 146 8.79 -19.91 1.06
N ALA A 147 9.62 -19.30 0.20
CA ALA A 147 11.06 -19.16 0.45
C ALA A 147 11.35 -18.36 1.72
N VAL A 148 10.65 -17.24 1.94
CA VAL A 148 10.77 -16.44 3.16
C VAL A 148 10.31 -17.22 4.38
N ARG A 149 9.16 -17.89 4.32
CA ARG A 149 8.61 -18.69 5.43
C ARG A 149 9.51 -19.84 5.82
N GLN A 150 10.20 -20.46 4.85
CA GLN A 150 11.11 -21.56 5.09
C GLN A 150 12.32 -21.15 5.96
N VAL A 151 12.87 -19.96 5.74
CA VAL A 151 14.05 -19.47 6.47
C VAL A 151 13.71 -18.63 7.70
N CYS A 152 12.53 -18.02 7.72
CA CYS A 152 12.00 -17.22 8.83
C CYS A 152 10.58 -17.67 9.19
N PRO A 153 10.40 -18.76 9.95
CA PRO A 153 9.06 -19.34 10.23
C PRO A 153 8.10 -18.38 10.91
N ASP A 154 8.60 -17.52 11.78
CA ASP A 154 7.79 -16.62 12.63
C ASP A 154 7.61 -15.21 12.07
N ILE A 155 8.19 -14.94 10.88
CA ILE A 155 8.08 -13.62 10.26
C ILE A 155 6.64 -13.34 9.81
N VAL A 156 6.16 -12.13 10.04
CA VAL A 156 4.89 -11.66 9.45
C VAL A 156 5.12 -11.33 7.99
N ILE A 157 4.37 -11.95 7.10
CA ILE A 157 4.44 -11.72 5.65
C ILE A 157 3.18 -10.98 5.20
N GLU A 158 3.34 -9.72 4.81
CA GLU A 158 2.33 -8.95 4.11
C GLU A 158 2.62 -8.98 2.61
N VAL A 159 1.60 -9.26 1.79
CA VAL A 159 1.72 -9.16 0.34
C VAL A 159 0.84 -8.02 -0.17
N LEU A 160 1.40 -7.12 -0.99
CA LEU A 160 0.65 -6.08 -1.71
C LEU A 160 0.68 -6.42 -3.21
N VAL A 161 -0.41 -6.98 -3.69
CA VAL A 161 -0.47 -7.59 -5.03
C VAL A 161 -1.45 -6.89 -5.98
N SER A 162 -1.34 -7.21 -7.27
CA SER A 162 -2.23 -6.71 -8.30
C SER A 162 -3.63 -7.33 -8.20
N ASP A 163 -4.58 -6.88 -9.05
CA ASP A 163 -5.91 -7.50 -9.15
C ASP A 163 -5.93 -8.72 -10.08
N PHE A 164 -4.78 -9.16 -10.60
CA PHE A 164 -4.64 -10.27 -11.55
C PHE A 164 -5.66 -10.26 -12.68
N GLN A 165 -6.09 -9.07 -13.13
CA GLN A 165 -7.17 -8.89 -14.12
C GLN A 165 -8.50 -9.56 -13.72
N GLY A 166 -8.71 -9.84 -12.43
CA GLY A 166 -9.89 -10.50 -11.89
C GLY A 166 -9.86 -12.03 -11.98
N ARG A 167 -8.71 -12.63 -12.29
CA ARG A 167 -8.55 -14.08 -12.27
C ARG A 167 -8.44 -14.58 -10.83
N LEU A 168 -9.55 -15.07 -10.28
CA LEU A 168 -9.65 -15.49 -8.88
C LEU A 168 -8.75 -16.66 -8.53
N ARG A 169 -8.47 -17.56 -9.48
CA ARG A 169 -7.50 -18.65 -9.30
C ARG A 169 -6.09 -18.14 -8.95
N ASP A 170 -5.68 -17.00 -9.53
CA ASP A 170 -4.39 -16.41 -9.24
C ASP A 170 -4.36 -15.78 -7.84
N VAL A 171 -5.52 -15.25 -7.38
CA VAL A 171 -5.70 -14.82 -5.99
C VAL A 171 -5.58 -16.01 -5.04
N GLU A 172 -6.25 -17.13 -5.33
CA GLU A 172 -6.17 -18.37 -4.54
C GLU A 172 -4.76 -18.92 -4.44
N THR A 173 -3.97 -18.87 -5.52
CA THR A 173 -2.55 -19.25 -5.52
C THR A 173 -1.73 -18.50 -4.46
N ILE A 174 -2.05 -17.22 -4.23
CA ILE A 174 -1.40 -16.42 -3.20
C ILE A 174 -1.93 -16.77 -1.81
N VAL A 175 -3.25 -16.95 -1.67
CA VAL A 175 -3.89 -17.34 -0.41
C VAL A 175 -3.35 -18.70 0.08
N ASP A 176 -3.18 -19.66 -0.82
CA ASP A 176 -2.63 -21.00 -0.53
C ASP A 176 -1.17 -20.95 -0.07
N ALA A 177 -0.41 -19.93 -0.46
CA ALA A 177 0.94 -19.70 0.05
C ALA A 177 0.96 -19.14 1.48
N LYS A 178 -0.20 -18.81 2.06
CA LYS A 178 -0.44 -18.41 3.46
C LYS A 178 0.37 -17.17 3.88
N PRO A 179 0.24 -16.02 3.22
CA PRO A 179 0.68 -14.77 3.81
C PRO A 179 -0.15 -14.48 5.06
N ASP A 180 0.38 -13.67 5.97
CA ASP A 180 -0.37 -13.24 7.16
C ASP A 180 -1.35 -12.12 6.86
N ILE A 181 -0.99 -11.23 5.93
CA ILE A 181 -1.83 -10.12 5.46
C ILE A 181 -1.89 -10.13 3.93
N TYR A 182 -3.11 -10.17 3.40
CA TYR A 182 -3.37 -9.97 1.96
C TYR A 182 -3.77 -8.51 1.74
N ASN A 183 -2.93 -7.74 1.08
CA ASN A 183 -3.15 -6.33 0.79
C ASN A 183 -3.40 -6.13 -0.71
N HIS A 184 -4.51 -5.46 -1.03
CA HIS A 184 -4.80 -4.95 -2.37
C HIS A 184 -5.43 -3.57 -2.27
N ASN A 185 -4.76 -2.55 -2.76
CA ASN A 185 -5.20 -1.17 -2.64
C ASN A 185 -6.33 -0.83 -3.62
N LEU A 186 -7.34 -0.12 -3.12
CA LEU A 186 -8.36 0.52 -3.94
C LEU A 186 -7.81 1.78 -4.64
N GLU A 187 -6.83 2.43 -4.03
CA GLU A 187 -6.05 3.61 -4.45
C GLU A 187 -6.86 4.92 -4.49
N THR A 188 -8.08 4.92 -4.94
CA THR A 188 -8.95 6.10 -5.03
C THR A 188 -10.43 5.73 -5.07
N VAL A 189 -11.29 6.73 -5.08
CA VAL A 189 -12.75 6.59 -5.13
C VAL A 189 -13.23 6.15 -6.53
N ARG A 190 -14.45 5.61 -6.60
CA ARG A 190 -15.06 5.02 -7.81
C ARG A 190 -14.97 5.94 -9.04
N ARG A 191 -15.38 7.19 -8.89
CA ARG A 191 -15.40 8.18 -9.99
C ARG A 191 -14.00 8.44 -10.57
N LEU A 192 -12.98 8.44 -9.73
CA LEU A 192 -11.62 8.76 -10.14
C LEU A 192 -10.85 7.53 -10.66
N THR A 193 -11.28 6.32 -10.35
CA THR A 193 -10.57 5.09 -10.71
C THR A 193 -10.22 4.99 -12.20
N PRO A 194 -11.11 5.29 -13.18
CA PRO A 194 -10.77 5.19 -14.60
C PRO A 194 -9.64 6.12 -15.02
N VAL A 195 -9.52 7.29 -14.39
CA VAL A 195 -8.47 8.28 -14.68
C VAL A 195 -7.16 7.92 -13.98
N VAL A 196 -7.24 7.45 -12.74
CA VAL A 196 -6.08 7.16 -11.88
C VAL A 196 -5.46 5.80 -12.21
N ARG A 197 -6.31 4.79 -12.51
CA ARG A 197 -5.93 3.38 -12.70
C ARG A 197 -6.66 2.77 -13.91
N HIS A 198 -6.39 3.26 -15.11
CA HIS A 198 -7.17 2.94 -16.32
C HIS A 198 -7.32 1.43 -16.66
N ARG A 199 -6.45 0.55 -16.16
CA ARG A 199 -6.54 -0.92 -16.36
C ARG A 199 -7.08 -1.69 -15.16
N ALA A 200 -7.23 -1.03 -14.01
CA ALA A 200 -7.85 -1.61 -12.83
C ALA A 200 -9.22 -0.99 -12.62
N THR A 201 -10.21 -1.79 -12.22
CA THR A 201 -11.54 -1.28 -11.93
C THR A 201 -11.79 -1.26 -10.42
N TYR A 202 -12.63 -0.36 -9.97
CA TYR A 202 -13.03 -0.23 -8.57
C TYR A 202 -13.66 -1.54 -8.06
N ASP A 203 -14.65 -2.06 -8.80
CA ASP A 203 -15.37 -3.26 -8.42
C ASP A 203 -14.50 -4.50 -8.43
N ARG A 204 -13.54 -4.60 -9.37
CA ARG A 204 -12.58 -5.70 -9.39
C ARG A 204 -11.68 -5.69 -8.15
N SER A 205 -11.25 -4.53 -7.70
CA SER A 205 -10.44 -4.43 -6.48
C SER A 205 -11.21 -4.89 -5.25
N LEU A 206 -12.49 -4.54 -5.13
CA LEU A 206 -13.37 -5.03 -4.06
C LEU A 206 -13.61 -6.54 -4.20
N MET A 207 -13.85 -7.04 -5.41
CA MET A 207 -14.06 -8.46 -5.68
C MET A 207 -12.85 -9.31 -5.26
N VAL A 208 -11.63 -8.84 -5.51
CA VAL A 208 -10.40 -9.53 -5.07
C VAL A 208 -10.38 -9.66 -3.54
N LEU A 209 -10.63 -8.57 -2.81
CA LEU A 209 -10.66 -8.59 -1.34
C LEU A 209 -11.78 -9.48 -0.79
N ALA A 210 -12.99 -9.38 -1.37
CA ALA A 210 -14.13 -10.23 -1.01
C ALA A 210 -13.82 -11.71 -1.22
N HIS A 211 -13.18 -12.04 -2.35
CA HIS A 211 -12.83 -13.42 -2.66
C HIS A 211 -11.84 -14.01 -1.67
N VAL A 212 -10.81 -13.23 -1.26
CA VAL A 212 -9.88 -13.66 -0.20
C VAL A 212 -10.64 -14.03 1.08
N LYS A 213 -11.61 -13.20 1.49
CA LYS A 213 -12.45 -13.50 2.68
C LYS A 213 -13.36 -14.70 2.49
N THR A 214 -13.78 -14.99 1.27
CA THR A 214 -14.60 -16.18 0.96
C THR A 214 -13.78 -17.46 1.09
N VAL A 215 -12.55 -17.50 0.54
CA VAL A 215 -11.73 -18.73 0.51
C VAL A 215 -10.87 -18.89 1.78
N ALA A 216 -10.54 -17.80 2.45
CA ALA A 216 -9.75 -17.77 3.68
C ALA A 216 -10.33 -16.76 4.69
N PRO A 217 -11.47 -17.06 5.37
CA PRO A 217 -12.16 -16.09 6.24
C PRO A 217 -11.30 -15.51 7.37
N LYS A 218 -10.33 -16.26 7.85
CA LYS A 218 -9.40 -15.82 8.93
C LYS A 218 -8.20 -15.03 8.42
N MET A 219 -7.96 -14.95 7.10
CA MET A 219 -6.86 -14.15 6.54
C MET A 219 -7.15 -12.67 6.72
N ILE A 220 -6.19 -11.94 7.28
CA ILE A 220 -6.31 -10.49 7.44
C ILE A 220 -6.20 -9.83 6.07
N THR A 221 -7.18 -8.99 5.74
CA THR A 221 -7.17 -8.21 4.49
C THR A 221 -6.93 -6.74 4.76
N LYS A 222 -6.21 -6.10 3.84
CA LYS A 222 -5.81 -4.70 3.92
C LYS A 222 -6.05 -4.00 2.59
N SER A 223 -6.42 -2.73 2.66
CA SER A 223 -6.55 -1.85 1.49
C SER A 223 -6.05 -0.44 1.80
N GLY A 224 -5.91 0.38 0.78
CA GLY A 224 -5.48 1.76 0.92
C GLY A 224 -6.09 2.70 -0.10
N ILE A 225 -6.25 3.96 0.31
CA ILE A 225 -6.74 5.06 -0.52
C ILE A 225 -5.79 6.24 -0.40
N MET A 226 -5.50 6.87 -1.52
CA MET A 226 -4.80 8.15 -1.56
C MET A 226 -5.82 9.30 -1.59
N LEU A 227 -5.57 10.34 -0.80
CA LEU A 227 -6.36 11.56 -0.75
C LEU A 227 -5.64 12.72 -1.43
N GLY A 228 -6.40 13.69 -1.93
CA GLY A 228 -5.86 14.87 -2.63
C GLY A 228 -5.82 14.72 -4.16
N LEU A 229 -6.57 13.77 -4.73
CA LEU A 229 -6.76 13.57 -6.16
C LEU A 229 -8.02 14.26 -6.71
N GLY A 230 -8.85 14.87 -5.83
CA GLY A 230 -10.10 15.57 -6.17
C GLY A 230 -11.36 14.77 -5.82
N GLU A 231 -11.24 13.81 -4.94
CA GLU A 231 -12.35 13.10 -4.29
C GLU A 231 -13.08 14.01 -3.31
N THR A 232 -14.37 13.78 -3.12
CA THR A 232 -15.20 14.45 -2.11
C THR A 232 -15.24 13.64 -0.81
N GLY A 233 -15.65 14.26 0.30
CA GLY A 233 -15.82 13.58 1.59
C GLY A 233 -16.84 12.43 1.50
N ASP A 234 -17.94 12.61 0.78
CA ASP A 234 -18.94 11.55 0.60
C ASP A 234 -18.41 10.38 -0.22
N GLU A 235 -17.61 10.64 -1.26
CA GLU A 235 -16.95 9.58 -2.02
C GLU A 235 -15.96 8.78 -1.18
N ILE A 236 -15.24 9.44 -0.25
CA ILE A 236 -14.33 8.76 0.68
C ILE A 236 -15.15 7.88 1.64
N ARG A 237 -16.27 8.40 2.19
CA ARG A 237 -17.15 7.59 3.05
C ARG A 237 -17.66 6.35 2.35
N ILE A 238 -18.18 6.50 1.13
CA ILE A 238 -18.66 5.38 0.31
C ILE A 238 -17.51 4.37 0.10
N ALA A 239 -16.32 4.82 -0.27
CA ALA A 239 -15.18 3.93 -0.51
C ALA A 239 -14.75 3.17 0.77
N LEU A 240 -14.77 3.82 1.94
CA LEU A 240 -14.47 3.18 3.21
C LEU A 240 -15.55 2.12 3.57
N HIS A 241 -16.82 2.43 3.37
CA HIS A 241 -17.90 1.46 3.55
C HIS A 241 -17.77 0.29 2.57
N ASP A 242 -17.50 0.53 1.30
CA ASP A 242 -17.32 -0.52 0.29
C ASP A 242 -16.16 -1.45 0.67
N ILE A 243 -14.99 -0.91 1.10
CA ILE A 243 -13.86 -1.70 1.57
C ILE A 243 -14.23 -2.51 2.82
N ARG A 244 -14.95 -1.89 3.78
CA ARG A 244 -15.37 -2.58 5.02
C ARG A 244 -16.39 -3.67 4.75
N SER A 245 -17.32 -3.45 3.82
CA SER A 245 -18.39 -4.40 3.47
C SER A 245 -17.88 -5.71 2.88
N VAL A 246 -16.71 -5.70 2.23
CA VAL A 246 -16.04 -6.90 1.72
C VAL A 246 -15.16 -7.60 2.78
N GLY A 247 -15.29 -7.22 4.05
CA GLY A 247 -14.61 -7.86 5.18
C GLY A 247 -13.19 -7.37 5.43
N CYS A 248 -12.76 -6.26 4.82
CA CYS A 248 -11.42 -5.73 5.02
C CYS A 248 -11.24 -5.19 6.44
N GLU A 249 -10.17 -5.61 7.14
CA GLU A 249 -9.90 -5.24 8.54
C GLU A 249 -8.98 -4.04 8.67
N ILE A 250 -8.06 -3.83 7.71
CA ILE A 250 -7.05 -2.78 7.78
C ILE A 250 -7.23 -1.80 6.63
N VAL A 251 -7.22 -0.50 6.94
CA VAL A 251 -7.21 0.53 5.91
C VAL A 251 -6.09 1.54 6.13
N THR A 252 -5.49 2.00 5.02
CA THR A 252 -4.51 3.09 5.02
C THR A 252 -5.02 4.28 4.23
N LEU A 253 -4.87 5.49 4.77
CA LEU A 253 -5.22 6.76 4.15
C LEU A 253 -3.97 7.64 4.11
N GLY A 254 -3.53 8.06 2.93
CA GLY A 254 -2.34 8.87 2.77
C GLY A 254 -2.49 9.96 1.73
N GLN A 255 -1.74 11.05 1.86
CA GLN A 255 -1.73 12.12 0.86
C GLN A 255 -1.12 11.64 -0.46
N TYR A 256 -1.82 11.84 -1.56
CA TYR A 256 -1.20 11.71 -2.88
C TYR A 256 -0.08 12.75 -3.05
N LEU A 257 1.10 12.30 -3.41
CA LEU A 257 2.22 13.16 -3.74
C LEU A 257 2.63 12.89 -5.19
N GLN A 258 2.56 13.91 -6.03
CA GLN A 258 2.92 13.81 -7.44
C GLN A 258 4.40 13.45 -7.60
N PRO A 259 4.76 12.27 -8.14
CA PRO A 259 6.15 11.85 -8.24
C PRO A 259 6.92 12.58 -9.36
N SER A 260 6.23 13.01 -10.41
CA SER A 260 6.78 13.77 -11.52
C SER A 260 5.70 14.64 -12.17
N SER A 261 6.10 15.68 -12.91
CA SER A 261 5.18 16.60 -13.61
C SER A 261 4.32 15.93 -14.68
N GLN A 262 4.70 14.74 -15.15
CA GLN A 262 3.97 13.96 -16.15
C GLN A 262 2.81 13.15 -15.56
N LEU A 263 2.78 12.98 -14.24
CA LEU A 263 1.74 12.24 -13.52
C LEU A 263 0.64 13.19 -13.04
N LEU A 264 -0.45 12.62 -12.52
CA LEU A 264 -1.60 13.42 -12.06
C LEU A 264 -1.17 14.51 -11.09
N PRO A 265 -1.62 15.74 -11.27
CA PRO A 265 -1.33 16.81 -10.33
C PRO A 265 -2.09 16.57 -9.00
N VAL A 266 -1.48 16.97 -7.90
CA VAL A 266 -2.19 17.09 -6.62
C VAL A 266 -3.29 18.14 -6.79
N LYS A 267 -4.50 17.82 -6.32
CA LYS A 267 -5.68 18.71 -6.40
C LYS A 267 -5.89 19.49 -5.10
N SER A 268 -5.55 18.86 -3.96
CA SER A 268 -5.65 19.52 -2.65
C SER A 268 -4.65 18.91 -1.67
N TRP A 269 -4.25 19.70 -0.69
CA TRP A 269 -3.49 19.24 0.45
C TRP A 269 -4.44 18.96 1.62
N VAL A 270 -4.51 17.72 2.04
CA VAL A 270 -5.30 17.29 3.20
C VAL A 270 -4.52 17.57 4.47
N THR A 271 -5.15 18.21 5.44
CA THR A 271 -4.48 18.57 6.70
C THR A 271 -4.33 17.35 7.63
N PRO A 272 -3.37 17.38 8.57
CA PRO A 272 -3.26 16.33 9.59
C PRO A 272 -4.57 16.12 10.36
N GLU A 273 -5.29 17.18 10.68
CA GLU A 273 -6.56 17.15 11.40
C GLU A 273 -7.66 16.43 10.59
N GLU A 274 -7.69 16.63 9.26
CA GLU A 274 -8.62 15.89 8.40
C GLU A 274 -8.24 14.40 8.35
N PHE A 275 -6.95 14.06 8.30
CA PHE A 275 -6.50 12.67 8.39
C PHE A 275 -6.90 12.02 9.71
N ASP A 276 -6.78 12.73 10.83
CA ASP A 276 -7.21 12.24 12.15
C ASP A 276 -8.73 12.03 12.20
N ALA A 277 -9.51 12.92 11.59
CA ALA A 277 -10.97 12.77 11.48
C ALA A 277 -11.34 11.54 10.63
N TRP A 278 -10.65 11.30 9.51
CA TRP A 278 -10.85 10.10 8.70
C TRP A 278 -10.45 8.81 9.43
N LYS A 279 -9.41 8.87 10.26
CA LYS A 279 -9.03 7.75 11.12
C LYS A 279 -10.18 7.39 12.06
N GLN A 280 -10.67 8.36 12.84
CA GLN A 280 -11.77 8.17 13.77
C GLN A 280 -13.04 7.64 13.08
N TYR A 281 -13.36 8.18 11.90
CA TYR A 281 -14.47 7.70 11.10
C TYR A 281 -14.30 6.23 10.68
N ALA A 282 -13.15 5.86 10.13
CA ALA A 282 -12.88 4.49 9.71
C ALA A 282 -12.92 3.51 10.90
N GLU A 283 -12.38 3.90 12.06
CA GLU A 283 -12.49 3.11 13.30
C GLU A 283 -13.95 2.93 13.72
N SER A 284 -14.77 4.00 13.63
CA SER A 284 -16.19 3.96 14.01
C SER A 284 -17.05 3.03 13.14
N ILE A 285 -16.67 2.79 11.90
CA ILE A 285 -17.35 1.86 10.99
C ILE A 285 -16.79 0.43 11.04
N GLY A 286 -15.86 0.16 11.98
CA GLY A 286 -15.41 -1.17 12.33
C GLY A 286 -14.14 -1.67 11.65
N PHE A 287 -13.30 -0.79 11.10
CA PHE A 287 -11.93 -1.18 10.79
C PHE A 287 -11.15 -1.46 12.07
N ARG A 288 -10.39 -2.55 12.10
CA ARG A 288 -9.65 -3.00 13.28
C ARG A 288 -8.32 -2.27 13.44
N TYR A 289 -7.73 -1.83 12.32
CA TYR A 289 -6.55 -0.99 12.31
C TYR A 289 -6.65 0.06 11.21
N VAL A 290 -6.37 1.30 11.54
CA VAL A 290 -6.40 2.43 10.61
C VAL A 290 -5.10 3.21 10.71
N ALA A 291 -4.34 3.23 9.62
CA ALA A 291 -3.23 4.16 9.46
C ALA A 291 -3.67 5.32 8.58
N SER A 292 -3.73 6.52 9.14
CA SER A 292 -4.17 7.71 8.42
C SER A 292 -3.23 8.88 8.73
N GLY A 293 -2.74 9.54 7.68
CA GLY A 293 -1.83 10.67 7.85
C GLY A 293 -1.15 11.09 6.55
N PRO A 294 -0.59 12.31 6.50
CA PRO A 294 -0.05 12.91 5.28
C PRO A 294 1.06 12.07 4.61
N LEU A 295 1.89 11.40 5.39
CA LEU A 295 2.99 10.59 4.88
C LEU A 295 2.69 9.09 4.90
N VAL A 296 1.49 8.66 5.32
CA VAL A 296 1.09 7.25 5.31
C VAL A 296 1.15 6.68 3.89
N ARG A 297 1.65 5.46 3.78
CA ARG A 297 1.68 4.60 2.59
C ARG A 297 1.23 3.21 3.00
N SER A 298 0.85 2.37 2.05
CA SER A 298 0.34 1.01 2.34
C SER A 298 1.27 0.19 3.22
N SER A 299 2.59 0.37 3.10
CA SER A 299 3.59 -0.35 3.89
C SER A 299 4.26 0.50 4.97
N TYR A 300 3.81 1.74 5.18
CA TYR A 300 4.40 2.62 6.19
C TYR A 300 3.98 2.16 7.59
N TYR A 301 4.96 1.90 8.46
CA TYR A 301 4.74 1.31 9.79
C TYR A 301 3.94 -0.01 9.74
N ALA A 302 4.10 -0.82 8.70
CA ALA A 302 3.44 -2.12 8.61
C ALA A 302 3.81 -3.03 9.81
N ASP A 303 5.02 -2.90 10.33
CA ASP A 303 5.53 -3.57 11.52
C ASP A 303 4.85 -3.15 12.85
N ALA A 304 4.09 -2.05 12.85
CA ALA A 304 3.31 -1.63 14.03
C ALA A 304 1.97 -2.38 14.15
N VAL A 305 1.59 -3.14 13.14
CA VAL A 305 0.36 -3.95 13.17
C VAL A 305 0.62 -5.21 13.99
N SER A 306 0.00 -5.31 15.17
CA SER A 306 0.03 -6.54 15.98
C SER A 306 -0.93 -7.57 15.37
N ILE A 307 -0.37 -8.59 14.72
CA ILE A 307 -1.16 -9.70 14.16
C ILE A 307 -1.88 -10.48 15.24
N SER A 308 -1.27 -10.64 16.43
CA SER A 308 -1.89 -11.30 17.58
C SER A 308 -3.19 -10.60 17.98
N ASP A 309 -3.16 -9.27 18.10
CA ASP A 309 -4.35 -8.49 18.50
C ASP A 309 -5.44 -8.55 17.42
N LEU A 310 -5.04 -8.67 16.16
CA LEU A 310 -5.98 -8.82 15.05
C LEU A 310 -6.57 -10.24 14.96
N ARG A 311 -5.92 -11.28 15.45
CA ARG A 311 -6.42 -12.67 15.44
C ARG A 311 -7.35 -12.98 16.62
N VAL A 312 -7.05 -12.48 17.81
CA VAL A 312 -7.81 -12.79 19.05
C VAL A 312 -9.29 -12.42 18.96
N THR A 313 -9.65 -11.37 18.25
CA THR A 313 -11.06 -10.92 18.10
C THR A 313 -11.85 -11.66 17.03
N SER A 314 -11.22 -12.49 16.17
CA SER A 314 -11.92 -13.29 15.16
C SER A 314 -12.54 -14.58 15.73
N ASP A 315 -12.16 -14.98 16.95
CA ASP A 315 -12.69 -16.18 17.60
C ASP A 315 -13.86 -15.85 18.55
N LEU A 316 -14.29 -14.59 18.63
CA LEU A 316 -15.39 -14.11 19.49
C LEU A 316 -16.65 -13.68 18.69
N THR A 317 -16.66 -13.81 17.38
CA THR A 317 -17.80 -13.55 16.50
C THR A 317 -18.13 -14.78 15.67
#